data_e769c9644893ad66b2982fe20789d0cc
#
_entry.id   e769c9644893ad66b2982fe20789d0cc
#
_cell.length_a   1.000
_cell.length_b   1.000
_cell.length_c   1.000
_cell.angle_alpha   90.00
_cell.angle_beta   90.00
_cell.angle_gamma   90.00
#
_symmetry.space_group_name_H-M   'P 1'
#
loop_
_entity.id
_entity.type
_entity.pdbx_description
1 polymer ?
#
loop_
_entity_poly.entity_id
_entity_poly.type
_entity_poly.pdbx_seq_one_letter_code
_entity_poly.pdbx_strand_id
1 'polypeptide(L)'
;MKKLVSVCVFLLALVTGAFAMAREPVYGVLFIPKKEYTLEKGKFRATVPQVQAVSFIDGRTPVNECSGAAKAVNKQLRAYVDKAYQDYQKEGEPGTWVYPMITKNGDNIYSLVMVKQILHGQLDVYMDEAFTFLQNTGKRVSWKELARKEEEHFM
;
A
#
# COMPACT_ATOMS: atom_id res chain seq x y z
N MET A 1 13.10 -26.03 -55.21
CA MET A 1 13.80 -26.01 -53.91
C MET A 1 13.72 -24.66 -53.17
N LYS A 2 13.97 -23.51 -53.77
CA LYS A 2 13.91 -22.20 -53.09
C LYS A 2 12.54 -21.84 -52.49
N LYS A 3 11.42 -22.23 -53.13
CA LYS A 3 10.06 -21.97 -52.62
C LYS A 3 9.69 -22.82 -51.39
N LEU A 4 10.21 -24.05 -51.30
CA LEU A 4 9.96 -24.94 -50.19
C LEU A 4 10.67 -24.47 -48.91
N VAL A 5 11.92 -23.98 -49.06
CA VAL A 5 12.69 -23.43 -47.95
C VAL A 5 12.03 -22.17 -47.38
N SER A 6 11.46 -21.31 -48.24
CA SER A 6 10.78 -20.10 -47.81
C SER A 6 9.50 -20.40 -46.97
N VAL A 7 8.73 -21.43 -47.36
CA VAL A 7 7.53 -21.85 -46.60
C VAL A 7 7.91 -22.45 -45.26
N CYS A 8 8.98 -23.25 -45.18
CA CYS A 8 9.44 -23.81 -43.92
C CYS A 8 9.93 -22.74 -42.92
N VAL A 9 10.64 -21.71 -43.43
CA VAL A 9 11.10 -20.59 -42.57
C VAL A 9 9.91 -19.77 -42.06
N PHE A 10 8.87 -19.57 -42.89
CA PHE A 10 7.66 -18.87 -42.46
C PHE A 10 6.85 -19.66 -41.42
N LEU A 11 6.74 -20.99 -41.59
CA LEU A 11 6.10 -21.86 -40.62
C LEU A 11 6.86 -21.93 -39.29
N LEU A 12 8.18 -21.95 -39.31
CA LEU A 12 9.01 -21.92 -38.10
C LEU A 12 8.85 -20.59 -37.36
N ALA A 13 8.77 -19.45 -38.08
CA ALA A 13 8.54 -18.15 -37.49
C ALA A 13 7.14 -18.03 -36.82
N LEU A 14 6.12 -18.66 -37.45
CA LEU A 14 4.76 -18.72 -36.86
C LEU A 14 4.70 -19.59 -35.60
N VAL A 15 5.41 -20.71 -35.58
CA VAL A 15 5.46 -21.60 -34.41
C VAL A 15 6.24 -20.97 -33.23
N THR A 16 7.35 -20.30 -33.53
CA THR A 16 8.10 -19.58 -32.49
C THR A 16 7.36 -18.34 -31.99
N GLY A 17 6.60 -17.67 -32.86
CA GLY A 17 5.74 -16.55 -32.46
C GLY A 17 4.55 -16.97 -31.56
N ALA A 18 4.02 -18.17 -31.73
CA ALA A 18 2.92 -18.69 -30.91
C ALA A 18 3.34 -19.15 -29.51
N PHE A 19 4.61 -19.49 -29.31
CA PHE A 19 5.15 -19.80 -27.97
C PHE A 19 5.62 -18.59 -27.16
N ALA A 20 5.69 -17.42 -27.77
CA ALA A 20 5.97 -16.15 -27.11
C ALA A 20 4.71 -15.43 -26.62
N MET A 21 3.61 -16.15 -26.35
CA MET A 21 2.65 -15.67 -25.35
C MET A 21 3.35 -15.77 -24.00
N ALA A 22 4.24 -14.84 -23.75
CA ALA A 22 4.78 -14.58 -22.44
C ALA A 22 3.57 -14.47 -21.50
N ARG A 23 3.42 -15.38 -20.56
CA ARG A 23 2.54 -15.17 -19.41
C ARG A 23 2.88 -13.79 -18.90
N GLU A 24 1.90 -12.89 -18.88
CA GLU A 24 2.13 -11.59 -18.26
C GLU A 24 2.71 -11.87 -16.86
N PRO A 25 3.87 -11.30 -16.56
CA PRO A 25 4.47 -11.55 -15.28
C PRO A 25 3.49 -11.09 -14.21
N VAL A 26 3.13 -11.98 -13.28
CA VAL A 26 2.25 -11.64 -12.16
C VAL A 26 3.05 -10.72 -11.24
N TYR A 27 2.82 -9.44 -11.36
CA TYR A 27 3.43 -8.44 -10.50
C TYR A 27 2.65 -8.39 -9.17
N GLY A 28 3.27 -8.88 -8.10
CA GLY A 28 2.83 -8.55 -6.75
C GLY A 28 3.43 -7.21 -6.34
N VAL A 29 2.65 -6.38 -5.68
CA VAL A 29 3.13 -5.15 -5.05
C VAL A 29 3.02 -5.31 -3.54
N LEU A 30 4.12 -5.06 -2.84
CA LEU A 30 4.15 -5.02 -1.37
C LEU A 30 4.62 -3.65 -0.89
N PHE A 31 4.06 -3.19 0.21
CA PHE A 31 4.57 -2.03 0.91
C PHE A 31 5.55 -2.45 2.00
N ILE A 32 6.80 -2.02 1.84
CA ILE A 32 7.86 -2.29 2.79
C ILE A 32 8.09 -1.02 3.60
N PRO A 33 8.10 -1.08 4.94
CA PRO A 33 8.48 0.06 5.78
C PRO A 33 9.93 0.46 5.46
N LYS A 34 10.14 1.72 5.06
CA LYS A 34 11.46 2.25 4.76
C LYS A 34 12.04 3.00 5.96
N LYS A 35 11.21 3.78 6.61
CA LYS A 35 11.49 4.55 7.81
C LYS A 35 10.19 4.98 8.46
N GLU A 36 10.27 5.53 9.64
CA GLU A 36 9.14 6.17 10.31
C GLU A 36 9.19 7.69 10.12
N TYR A 37 8.03 8.30 9.95
CA TYR A 37 7.85 9.72 10.13
C TYR A 37 7.38 9.96 11.55
N THR A 38 8.15 10.71 12.33
CA THR A 38 7.83 11.05 13.72
C THR A 38 7.68 12.55 13.86
N LEU A 39 6.58 12.98 14.48
CA LEU A 39 6.33 14.35 14.89
C LEU A 39 6.30 14.41 16.42
N GLU A 40 7.23 15.16 17.00
CA GLU A 40 7.28 15.41 18.44
C GLU A 40 7.18 16.92 18.71
N LYS A 41 6.16 17.33 19.44
CA LYS A 41 5.90 18.73 19.81
C LYS A 41 5.38 18.81 21.25
N GLY A 42 6.24 19.18 22.18
CA GLY A 42 5.91 19.24 23.58
C GLY A 42 5.52 17.85 24.12
N LYS A 43 4.27 17.71 24.55
CA LYS A 43 3.70 16.44 25.05
C LYS A 43 2.98 15.63 23.97
N PHE A 44 2.98 16.09 22.71
CA PHE A 44 2.42 15.36 21.58
C PHE A 44 3.52 14.57 20.87
N ARG A 45 3.27 13.30 20.61
CA ARG A 45 4.11 12.44 19.81
C ARG A 45 3.28 11.62 18.84
N ALA A 46 3.63 11.66 17.56
CA ALA A 46 2.99 10.82 16.56
C ALA A 46 4.07 10.11 15.71
N THR A 47 3.84 8.85 15.41
CA THR A 47 4.70 8.05 14.54
C THR A 47 3.86 7.34 13.49
N VAL A 48 4.25 7.44 12.23
CA VAL A 48 3.62 6.69 11.12
C VAL A 48 4.67 6.09 10.21
N PRO A 49 4.42 4.90 9.65
CA PRO A 49 5.36 4.28 8.72
C PRO A 49 5.41 5.10 7.43
N GLN A 50 6.60 5.21 6.87
CA GLN A 50 6.81 5.67 5.52
C GLN A 50 7.12 4.43 4.67
N VAL A 51 6.17 4.06 3.83
CA VAL A 51 6.27 2.85 3.02
C VAL A 51 6.95 3.12 1.68
N GLN A 52 7.58 2.10 1.16
CA GLN A 52 8.10 1.99 -0.18
C GLN A 52 7.37 0.84 -0.86
N ALA A 53 6.81 1.07 -2.04
CA ALA A 53 6.19 0.02 -2.83
C ALA A 53 7.27 -0.71 -3.63
N VAL A 54 7.27 -2.02 -3.54
CA VAL A 54 8.18 -2.89 -4.28
C VAL A 54 7.36 -3.86 -5.10
N SER A 55 7.64 -3.94 -6.39
CA SER A 55 7.04 -4.93 -7.30
C SER A 55 7.93 -6.15 -7.38
N PHE A 56 7.33 -7.32 -7.45
CA PHE A 56 8.03 -8.59 -7.59
C PHE A 56 7.61 -9.27 -8.89
N ILE A 57 8.57 -9.84 -9.62
CA ILE A 57 8.31 -10.85 -10.62
C ILE A 57 8.18 -12.18 -9.89
N ASP A 58 7.11 -12.93 -10.17
CA ASP A 58 6.82 -14.23 -9.54
C ASP A 58 6.77 -14.19 -8.00
N GLY A 59 6.51 -13.01 -7.41
CA GLY A 59 6.43 -12.82 -5.97
C GLY A 59 7.73 -13.06 -5.20
N ARG A 60 8.88 -13.13 -5.87
CA ARG A 60 10.16 -13.53 -5.23
C ARG A 60 11.26 -12.49 -5.33
N THR A 61 11.39 -11.81 -6.46
CA THR A 61 12.50 -10.87 -6.68
C THR A 61 11.98 -9.46 -6.91
N PRO A 62 12.41 -8.46 -6.11
CA PRO A 62 12.01 -7.08 -6.33
C PRO A 62 12.59 -6.57 -7.66
N VAL A 63 11.74 -5.97 -8.51
CA VAL A 63 12.14 -5.51 -9.85
C VAL A 63 12.15 -4.00 -9.95
N ASN A 64 11.20 -3.32 -9.30
CA ASN A 64 11.02 -1.88 -9.38
C ASN A 64 10.40 -1.29 -8.12
N GLU A 65 10.73 -0.03 -7.82
CA GLU A 65 10.02 0.77 -6.83
C GLU A 65 8.80 1.45 -7.46
N CYS A 66 7.59 1.11 -7.04
CA CYS A 66 6.37 1.83 -7.39
C CYS A 66 6.25 3.11 -6.55
N SER A 67 7.00 4.14 -6.91
CA SER A 67 7.09 5.36 -6.09
C SER A 67 5.78 6.14 -5.97
N GLY A 68 4.88 6.05 -6.97
CA GLY A 68 3.61 6.79 -7.01
C GLY A 68 2.62 6.34 -5.95
N ALA A 69 2.36 5.03 -5.82
CA ALA A 69 1.44 4.46 -4.85
C ALA A 69 1.92 4.71 -3.41
N ALA A 70 3.20 4.44 -3.14
CA ALA A 70 3.80 4.70 -1.83
C ALA A 70 3.75 6.17 -1.44
N LYS A 71 4.02 7.08 -2.38
CA LYS A 71 3.91 8.53 -2.14
C LYS A 71 2.50 8.94 -1.76
N ALA A 72 1.47 8.39 -2.43
CA ALA A 72 0.08 8.69 -2.13
C ALA A 72 -0.31 8.23 -0.72
N VAL A 73 0.10 7.04 -0.31
CA VAL A 73 -0.10 6.52 1.05
C VAL A 73 0.62 7.38 2.08
N ASN A 74 1.92 7.61 1.89
CA ASN A 74 2.74 8.40 2.81
C ASN A 74 2.21 9.82 3.00
N LYS A 75 1.71 10.45 1.92
CA LYS A 75 1.07 11.78 2.00
C LYS A 75 -0.17 11.76 2.89
N GLN A 76 -1.03 10.76 2.76
CA GLN A 76 -2.25 10.65 3.55
C GLN A 76 -1.96 10.37 5.03
N LEU A 77 -1.00 9.50 5.32
CA LEU A 77 -0.59 9.22 6.70
C LEU A 77 0.04 10.45 7.38
N ARG A 78 0.83 11.23 6.66
CA ARG A 78 1.37 12.50 7.19
C ARG A 78 0.26 13.52 7.43
N ALA A 79 -0.67 13.68 6.48
CA ALA A 79 -1.80 14.60 6.64
C ALA A 79 -2.67 14.26 7.86
N TYR A 80 -2.83 12.95 8.16
CA TYR A 80 -3.48 12.53 9.39
C TYR A 80 -2.72 12.99 10.64
N VAL A 81 -1.39 12.80 10.68
CA VAL A 81 -0.56 13.25 11.82
C VAL A 81 -0.62 14.76 12.01
N ASP A 82 -0.56 15.51 10.92
CA ASP A 82 -0.65 16.98 10.96
C ASP A 82 -2.01 17.43 11.50
N LYS A 83 -3.09 16.77 11.09
CA LYS A 83 -4.44 17.03 11.61
C LYS A 83 -4.54 16.67 13.09
N ALA A 84 -4.07 15.49 13.49
CA ALA A 84 -4.08 15.06 14.89
C ALA A 84 -3.34 16.05 15.81
N TYR A 85 -2.22 16.61 15.31
CA TYR A 85 -1.49 17.65 16.03
C TYR A 85 -2.29 18.96 16.14
N GLN A 86 -2.97 19.38 15.07
CA GLN A 86 -3.83 20.57 15.10
C GLN A 86 -5.00 20.41 16.08
N ASP A 87 -5.61 19.23 16.11
CA ASP A 87 -6.70 18.91 17.04
C ASP A 87 -6.18 18.91 18.50
N TYR A 88 -5.02 18.30 18.76
CA TYR A 88 -4.32 18.38 20.04
C TYR A 88 -4.11 19.83 20.51
N GLN A 89 -3.66 20.72 19.61
CA GLN A 89 -3.44 22.12 19.96
C GLN A 89 -4.73 22.88 20.33
N LYS A 90 -5.84 22.54 19.65
CA LYS A 90 -7.15 23.18 19.89
C LYS A 90 -7.79 22.71 21.20
N GLU A 91 -7.70 21.42 21.46
CA GLU A 91 -8.35 20.78 22.58
C GLU A 91 -7.56 20.95 23.89
N GLY A 92 -6.29 21.35 23.80
CA GLY A 92 -5.41 21.50 24.97
C GLY A 92 -5.17 20.18 25.69
N GLU A 93 -5.16 19.09 24.93
CA GLU A 93 -5.01 17.73 25.48
C GLU A 93 -3.70 17.59 26.29
N PRO A 94 -3.70 16.75 27.32
CA PRO A 94 -2.48 16.38 28.03
C PRO A 94 -1.56 15.52 27.14
N GLY A 95 -0.66 14.74 27.68
CA GLY A 95 0.26 13.92 26.87
C GLY A 95 -0.50 13.03 25.88
N THR A 96 -0.23 13.20 24.59
CA THR A 96 -0.93 12.48 23.51
C THR A 96 0.08 11.74 22.63
N TRP A 97 -0.15 10.45 22.44
CA TRP A 97 0.66 9.59 21.58
C TRP A 97 -0.22 8.98 20.49
N VAL A 98 0.28 9.06 19.25
CA VAL A 98 -0.41 8.51 18.06
C VAL A 98 0.55 7.56 17.34
N TYR A 99 0.11 6.34 17.12
CA TYR A 99 0.92 5.33 16.45
C TYR A 99 0.05 4.36 15.62
N PRO A 100 0.62 3.73 14.59
CA PRO A 100 -0.10 2.79 13.73
C PRO A 100 -0.07 1.38 14.29
N MET A 101 -1.17 0.67 14.08
CA MET A 101 -1.24 -0.79 14.18
C MET A 101 -1.54 -1.33 12.78
N ILE A 102 -0.56 -1.98 12.14
CA ILE A 102 -0.72 -2.58 10.82
C ILE A 102 -1.55 -3.85 10.95
N THR A 103 -2.66 -3.93 10.22
CA THR A 103 -3.61 -5.05 10.28
C THR A 103 -3.52 -5.97 9.06
N LYS A 104 -3.11 -5.45 7.91
CA LYS A 104 -2.92 -6.22 6.67
C LYS A 104 -1.81 -5.60 5.81
N ASN A 105 -0.96 -6.45 5.27
CA ASN A 105 0.03 -6.07 4.25
C ASN A 105 0.24 -7.24 3.29
N GLY A 106 -0.46 -7.21 2.18
CA GLY A 106 -0.44 -8.25 1.16
C GLY A 106 -1.77 -8.33 0.41
N ASP A 107 -1.86 -9.19 -0.59
CA ASP A 107 -3.03 -9.37 -1.46
C ASP A 107 -3.54 -8.04 -2.04
N ASN A 108 -2.62 -7.21 -2.48
CA ASN A 108 -2.87 -5.84 -2.98
C ASN A 108 -3.54 -4.91 -1.96
N ILE A 109 -3.53 -5.25 -0.66
CA ILE A 109 -4.12 -4.44 0.42
C ILE A 109 -3.05 -4.07 1.44
N TYR A 110 -3.02 -2.81 1.82
CA TYR A 110 -2.29 -2.30 2.97
C TYR A 110 -3.27 -1.62 3.91
N SER A 111 -3.44 -2.19 5.11
CA SER A 111 -4.42 -1.72 6.08
C SER A 111 -3.77 -1.49 7.43
N LEU A 112 -4.15 -0.38 8.07
CA LEU A 112 -3.69 -0.03 9.40
C LEU A 112 -4.77 0.75 10.16
N VAL A 113 -4.68 0.70 11.49
CA VAL A 113 -5.49 1.50 12.40
C VAL A 113 -4.55 2.45 13.15
N MET A 114 -4.89 3.73 13.18
CA MET A 114 -4.21 4.70 14.03
C MET A 114 -4.77 4.60 15.44
N VAL A 115 -3.89 4.43 16.40
CA VAL A 115 -4.21 4.37 17.82
C VAL A 115 -3.80 5.68 18.46
N LYS A 116 -4.71 6.30 19.20
CA LYS A 116 -4.48 7.52 19.99
C LYS A 116 -4.48 7.16 21.47
N GLN A 117 -3.43 7.50 22.18
CA GLN A 117 -3.31 7.37 23.62
C GLN A 117 -3.25 8.76 24.24
N ILE A 118 -4.09 9.00 25.24
CA ILE A 118 -4.17 10.29 25.94
C ILE A 118 -3.95 10.04 27.43
N LEU A 119 -3.09 10.85 28.05
CA LEU A 119 -2.75 10.75 29.47
C LEU A 119 -3.46 11.83 30.28
N HIS A 120 -4.65 11.50 30.82
CA HIS A 120 -5.45 12.37 31.71
C HIS A 120 -5.32 11.99 33.21
N GLY A 121 -4.12 11.70 33.68
CA GLY A 121 -3.93 11.10 35.00
C GLY A 121 -4.03 9.57 34.98
N GLN A 122 -4.85 9.02 34.11
CA GLN A 122 -4.85 7.63 33.66
C GLN A 122 -4.63 7.58 32.15
N LEU A 123 -4.25 6.43 31.63
CA LEU A 123 -4.01 6.23 30.21
C LEU A 123 -5.31 5.79 29.52
N ASP A 124 -5.83 6.62 28.62
CA ASP A 124 -6.94 6.29 27.74
C ASP A 124 -6.41 5.90 26.35
N VAL A 125 -6.95 4.84 25.78
CA VAL A 125 -6.52 4.30 24.48
C VAL A 125 -7.72 4.25 23.54
N TYR A 126 -7.58 4.86 22.38
CA TYR A 126 -8.62 4.93 21.35
C TYR A 126 -8.12 4.37 20.02
N MET A 127 -8.96 3.61 19.32
CA MET A 127 -8.78 3.37 17.87
C MET A 127 -9.41 4.55 17.13
N ASP A 128 -8.57 5.43 16.60
CA ASP A 128 -8.99 6.72 16.08
C ASP A 128 -9.49 6.64 14.64
N GLU A 129 -8.62 6.20 13.72
CA GLU A 129 -8.96 6.14 12.31
C GLU A 129 -8.36 4.90 11.63
N ALA A 130 -9.16 4.23 10.81
CA ALA A 130 -8.71 3.11 10.00
C ALA A 130 -8.41 3.55 8.56
N PHE A 131 -7.33 3.04 8.02
CA PHE A 131 -6.89 3.26 6.64
C PHE A 131 -6.76 1.93 5.93
N THR A 132 -7.31 1.84 4.73
CA THR A 132 -7.11 0.72 3.83
C THR A 132 -6.75 1.26 2.46
N PHE A 133 -5.65 0.81 1.90
CA PHE A 133 -5.11 1.25 0.62
C PHE A 133 -4.94 0.07 -0.33
N LEU A 134 -5.18 0.29 -1.61
CA LEU A 134 -4.74 -0.61 -2.66
C LEU A 134 -3.24 -0.39 -2.92
N GLN A 135 -2.43 -1.44 -2.82
CA GLN A 135 -0.97 -1.34 -2.93
C GLN A 135 -0.50 -0.96 -4.32
N ASN A 136 -1.23 -1.38 -5.37
CA ASN A 136 -0.89 -1.07 -6.76
C ASN A 136 -1.11 0.40 -7.14
N THR A 137 -2.04 1.10 -6.48
CA THR A 137 -2.39 2.50 -6.81
C THR A 137 -2.16 3.49 -5.69
N GLY A 138 -2.07 3.03 -4.44
CA GLY A 138 -2.08 3.88 -3.25
C GLY A 138 -3.44 4.55 -2.97
N LYS A 139 -4.50 4.12 -3.70
CA LYS A 139 -5.85 4.63 -3.49
C LYS A 139 -6.38 4.15 -2.14
N ARG A 140 -6.88 5.07 -1.32
CA ARG A 140 -7.65 4.71 -0.12
C ARG A 140 -9.01 4.17 -0.54
N VAL A 141 -9.44 3.08 0.06
CA VAL A 141 -10.73 2.42 -0.19
C VAL A 141 -11.47 2.24 1.12
N SER A 142 -12.79 2.29 1.05
CA SER A 142 -13.65 1.97 2.18
C SER A 142 -13.91 0.45 2.23
N TRP A 143 -14.30 -0.03 3.41
CA TRP A 143 -14.70 -1.42 3.59
C TRP A 143 -15.88 -1.81 2.68
N LYS A 144 -16.82 -0.87 2.46
CA LYS A 144 -17.95 -1.08 1.54
C LYS A 144 -17.53 -1.26 0.08
N GLU A 145 -16.48 -0.54 -0.36
CA GLU A 145 -15.92 -0.69 -1.71
C GLU A 145 -15.22 -2.05 -1.91
N LEU A 146 -14.58 -2.56 -0.87
CA LEU A 146 -13.96 -3.89 -0.91
C LEU A 146 -15.00 -5.01 -0.96
N ALA A 147 -16.00 -4.99 -0.08
CA ALA A 147 -17.05 -5.99 -0.04
C ALA A 147 -17.82 -6.09 -1.36
N ARG A 148 -18.16 -4.95 -1.98
CA ARG A 148 -18.84 -4.94 -3.28
C ARG A 148 -18.04 -5.59 -4.40
N LYS A 149 -16.70 -5.45 -4.40
CA LYS A 149 -15.85 -6.09 -5.42
C LYS A 149 -15.78 -7.60 -5.27
N GLU A 150 -15.90 -8.12 -4.06
CA GLU A 150 -15.98 -9.56 -3.84
C GLU A 150 -17.31 -10.13 -4.37
N GLU A 151 -18.43 -9.46 -4.14
CA GLU A 151 -19.74 -9.88 -4.66
C GLU A 151 -19.79 -9.92 -6.20
N GLU A 152 -19.19 -8.92 -6.88
CA GLU A 152 -19.10 -8.88 -8.34
C GLU A 152 -18.22 -10.01 -8.93
N HIS A 153 -17.34 -10.61 -8.14
CA HIS A 153 -16.45 -11.68 -8.60
C HIS A 153 -17.06 -13.09 -8.46
N PHE A 154 -18.14 -13.22 -7.69
CA PHE A 154 -18.86 -14.48 -7.46
C PHE A 154 -20.17 -14.62 -8.27
N MET A 155 -20.54 -13.63 -9.07
CA MET A 155 -21.66 -13.68 -10.02
C MET A 155 -21.16 -13.93 -11.46
#